data_f6afb30a074ccc265dd5a315be9c6a03
#
_entry.id   f6afb30a074ccc265dd5a315be9c6a03
#
_cell.length_a   1.000
_cell.length_b   1.000
_cell.length_c   1.000
_cell.angle_alpha   90.00
_cell.angle_beta   90.00
_cell.angle_gamma   90.00
#
_symmetry.space_group_name_H-M   'P 1'
#
loop_
_entity.id
_entity.type
_entity.pdbx_description
1 polymer ?
#
loop_
_entity_poly.entity_id
_entity_poly.type
_entity_poly.pdbx_seq_one_letter_code
_entity_poly.pdbx_strand_id
1 'polypeptide(L)'
;MKRSKAPVTAVLVVLLGLAACGQEPETVGTAVPGAATSIQNKGSDTMVNLALAWAEAYGQIYPAVEIAVTGGGSGTGIASLINGTVDMANASRPIKDEERAEAEANGVEPVEHVVAGDAIAIVVHPSNPVDGLTIPQLSAIFSGQITNWREVGGENRPIVLLSRESNSGTHVFFLEEVVRQGSSEDKTLFSPDTLLMPSSEGISVEVRQNPNAIGYDGLGYVTADQKVIAVAPAAGDPFVLPSVETVKDGTYAIARELYIYTVGEPQGAIRDYLDWIQGPEGQAIVRELGFVPLE
;
A
#
# COMPACT_ATOMS: atom_id res chain seq x y z
N MET A 1 31.33 41.83 62.07
CA MET A 1 31.74 41.53 63.42
C MET A 1 31.02 40.29 63.96
N LYS A 2 31.79 39.44 64.65
CA LYS A 2 31.43 38.24 65.44
C LYS A 2 31.05 36.95 64.69
N ARG A 3 32.06 36.11 64.61
CA ARG A 3 32.03 34.65 64.41
C ARG A 3 31.46 33.98 65.65
N SER A 4 30.64 32.95 65.50
CA SER A 4 30.37 31.98 66.55
C SER A 4 30.64 30.59 66.02
N LYS A 5 31.57 29.86 66.66
CA LYS A 5 31.93 28.46 66.44
C LYS A 5 31.10 27.62 67.43
N ALA A 6 30.57 26.49 66.99
CA ALA A 6 30.05 25.46 67.91
C ALA A 6 30.58 24.09 67.52
N PRO A 7 30.73 23.12 68.42
CA PRO A 7 31.76 22.07 68.33
C PRO A 7 31.28 20.77 67.73
N VAL A 8 32.26 20.03 67.25
CA VAL A 8 32.17 18.66 66.72
C VAL A 8 32.11 17.67 67.86
N THR A 9 31.05 16.89 67.97
CA THR A 9 30.97 15.73 68.89
C THR A 9 31.17 14.46 68.09
N ALA A 10 32.30 13.77 68.29
CA ALA A 10 32.59 12.47 67.74
C ALA A 10 31.83 11.37 68.50
N VAL A 11 31.01 10.58 67.86
CA VAL A 11 30.43 9.36 68.43
C VAL A 11 31.11 8.15 67.78
N LEU A 12 31.80 7.41 68.60
CA LEU A 12 32.45 6.14 68.29
C LEU A 12 31.39 5.04 68.35
N VAL A 13 31.10 4.41 67.18
CA VAL A 13 30.21 3.22 67.09
C VAL A 13 31.05 1.98 66.87
N VAL A 14 30.99 1.08 67.87
CA VAL A 14 31.62 -0.26 67.84
C VAL A 14 30.85 -1.18 66.89
N LEU A 15 31.55 -1.73 65.90
CA LEU A 15 31.06 -2.75 65.05
C LEU A 15 31.16 -4.14 65.72
N LEU A 16 29.99 -4.72 66.07
CA LEU A 16 29.89 -6.16 66.34
C LEU A 16 29.54 -6.87 65.06
N GLY A 17 30.43 -7.72 64.56
CA GLY A 17 30.18 -8.60 63.44
C GLY A 17 29.26 -9.77 63.80
N LEU A 18 28.18 -9.93 63.09
CA LEU A 18 27.37 -11.16 63.02
C LEU A 18 27.47 -11.70 61.59
N ALA A 19 28.19 -12.83 61.48
CA ALA A 19 28.17 -13.64 60.26
C ALA A 19 26.81 -14.35 60.15
N ALA A 20 25.94 -13.88 59.23
CA ALA A 20 24.74 -14.59 58.83
C ALA A 20 24.98 -15.17 57.42
N CYS A 21 25.00 -16.50 57.32
CA CYS A 21 24.84 -17.20 56.03
C CYS A 21 23.50 -16.80 55.42
N GLY A 22 23.55 -15.90 54.46
CA GLY A 22 22.39 -15.55 53.66
C GLY A 22 22.32 -16.47 52.44
N GLN A 23 21.30 -17.33 52.37
CA GLN A 23 20.80 -17.89 51.12
C GLN A 23 20.37 -16.73 50.26
N GLU A 24 20.95 -16.62 49.06
CA GLU A 24 20.43 -15.74 48.03
C GLU A 24 19.01 -16.18 47.70
N PRO A 25 18.00 -15.28 47.72
CA PRO A 25 16.70 -15.64 47.17
C PRO A 25 16.88 -15.85 45.65
N GLU A 26 16.65 -17.07 45.19
CA GLU A 26 16.38 -17.31 43.76
C GLU A 26 15.26 -16.36 43.36
N THR A 27 15.60 -15.31 42.62
CA THR A 27 14.63 -14.51 41.91
C THR A 27 14.03 -15.43 40.86
N VAL A 28 12.89 -16.04 41.21
CA VAL A 28 11.96 -16.58 40.23
C VAL A 28 11.58 -15.38 39.35
N GLY A 29 12.26 -15.25 38.22
CA GLY A 29 11.88 -14.30 37.21
C GLY A 29 10.45 -14.63 36.83
N THR A 30 9.49 -13.84 37.32
CA THR A 30 8.17 -13.77 36.71
C THR A 30 8.41 -13.38 35.28
N ALA A 31 8.33 -14.33 34.35
CA ALA A 31 8.26 -14.06 32.92
C ALA A 31 7.10 -13.06 32.76
N VAL A 32 7.43 -11.82 32.43
CA VAL A 32 6.46 -10.85 31.94
C VAL A 32 5.80 -11.55 30.75
N PRO A 33 4.44 -11.69 30.69
CA PRO A 33 3.79 -12.24 29.52
C PRO A 33 4.39 -11.49 28.31
N GLY A 34 4.93 -12.21 27.33
CA GLY A 34 5.78 -11.68 26.30
C GLY A 34 5.19 -10.42 25.71
N ALA A 35 5.99 -9.36 25.63
CA ALA A 35 5.59 -8.15 24.93
C ALA A 35 5.13 -8.55 23.54
N ALA A 36 3.93 -8.13 23.15
CA ALA A 36 3.41 -8.39 21.81
C ALA A 36 4.44 -7.88 20.78
N THR A 37 4.75 -8.71 19.79
CA THR A 37 5.60 -8.27 18.68
C THR A 37 4.78 -7.35 17.81
N SER A 38 5.21 -6.08 17.66
CA SER A 38 4.53 -5.12 16.80
C SER A 38 5.22 -5.07 15.44
N ILE A 39 4.44 -5.16 14.36
CA ILE A 39 4.88 -5.02 12.96
C ILE A 39 4.23 -3.76 12.39
N GLN A 40 5.06 -2.82 11.91
CA GLN A 40 4.61 -1.60 11.27
C GLN A 40 4.57 -1.81 9.75
N ASN A 41 3.37 -1.76 9.17
CA ASN A 41 3.14 -1.91 7.73
C ASN A 41 2.54 -0.63 7.17
N LYS A 42 3.18 -0.04 6.15
CA LYS A 42 2.74 1.24 5.58
C LYS A 42 2.92 1.25 4.06
N GLY A 43 2.03 1.97 3.36
CA GLY A 43 2.27 2.23 1.94
C GLY A 43 1.02 2.37 1.08
N SER A 44 0.91 1.54 0.07
CA SER A 44 -0.09 1.63 -0.98
C SER A 44 -1.53 1.67 -0.45
N ASP A 45 -2.26 2.74 -0.79
CA ASP A 45 -3.68 2.83 -0.45
C ASP A 45 -4.52 1.78 -1.20
N THR A 46 -4.10 1.35 -2.39
CA THR A 46 -4.72 0.22 -3.10
C THR A 46 -4.75 -1.04 -2.23
N MET A 47 -3.74 -1.23 -1.39
CA MET A 47 -3.60 -2.44 -0.56
C MET A 47 -4.14 -2.26 0.86
N VAL A 48 -4.59 -1.08 1.26
CA VAL A 48 -4.98 -0.83 2.67
C VAL A 48 -6.05 -1.80 3.15
N ASN A 49 -7.14 -1.97 2.40
CA ASN A 49 -8.23 -2.87 2.80
C ASN A 49 -7.76 -4.33 2.88
N LEU A 50 -6.93 -4.75 1.92
CA LEU A 50 -6.34 -6.09 1.90
C LEU A 50 -5.38 -6.29 3.08
N ALA A 51 -4.50 -5.34 3.35
CA ALA A 51 -3.55 -5.41 4.45
C ALA A 51 -4.24 -5.40 5.83
N LEU A 52 -5.32 -4.62 5.98
CA LEU A 52 -6.15 -4.63 7.20
C LEU A 52 -6.85 -5.97 7.41
N ALA A 53 -7.41 -6.56 6.35
CA ALA A 53 -8.05 -7.87 6.43
C ALA A 53 -7.05 -8.98 6.78
N TRP A 54 -5.84 -8.94 6.20
CA TRP A 54 -4.76 -9.85 6.59
C TRP A 54 -4.35 -9.67 8.05
N ALA A 55 -4.16 -8.41 8.49
CA ALA A 55 -3.77 -8.12 9.87
C ALA A 55 -4.80 -8.60 10.89
N GLU A 56 -6.10 -8.39 10.60
CA GLU A 56 -7.20 -8.85 11.43
C GLU A 56 -7.25 -10.38 11.52
N ALA A 57 -7.23 -11.06 10.37
CA ALA A 57 -7.30 -12.52 10.32
C ALA A 57 -6.08 -13.18 10.98
N TYR A 58 -4.88 -12.66 10.73
CA TYR A 58 -3.65 -13.16 11.35
C TYR A 58 -3.65 -12.95 12.86
N GLY A 59 -4.09 -11.77 13.34
CA GLY A 59 -4.17 -11.45 14.77
C GLY A 59 -5.15 -12.35 15.54
N GLN A 60 -6.21 -12.85 14.89
CA GLN A 60 -7.11 -13.84 15.52
C GLN A 60 -6.41 -15.19 15.75
N ILE A 61 -5.45 -15.56 14.92
CA ILE A 61 -4.71 -16.83 15.01
C ILE A 61 -3.47 -16.65 15.93
N TYR A 62 -2.81 -15.49 15.81
CA TYR A 62 -1.55 -15.17 16.52
C TYR A 62 -1.68 -13.89 17.35
N PRO A 63 -2.43 -13.90 18.45
CA PRO A 63 -2.77 -12.70 19.23
C PRO A 63 -1.56 -12.04 19.92
N ALA A 64 -0.40 -12.67 19.92
CA ALA A 64 0.85 -12.09 20.40
C ALA A 64 1.56 -11.22 19.36
N VAL A 65 1.06 -11.16 18.11
CA VAL A 65 1.59 -10.34 17.02
C VAL A 65 0.57 -9.25 16.67
N GLU A 66 0.95 -7.99 16.87
CA GLU A 66 0.16 -6.83 16.52
C GLU A 66 0.67 -6.22 15.21
N ILE A 67 -0.21 -6.07 14.21
CA ILE A 67 0.15 -5.52 12.91
C ILE A 67 -0.57 -4.19 12.73
N ALA A 68 0.20 -3.09 12.72
CA ALA A 68 -0.30 -1.75 12.48
C ALA A 68 -0.22 -1.44 10.97
N VAL A 69 -1.39 -1.20 10.35
CA VAL A 69 -1.48 -0.88 8.91
C VAL A 69 -1.80 0.59 8.72
N THR A 70 -1.03 1.27 7.87
CA THR A 70 -1.28 2.66 7.47
C THR A 70 -1.10 2.84 5.95
N GLY A 71 -1.96 3.64 5.35
CA GLY A 71 -1.87 4.06 3.95
C GLY A 71 -0.86 5.18 3.72
N GLY A 72 -1.07 5.94 2.64
CA GLY A 72 -0.27 7.12 2.28
C GLY A 72 0.49 6.99 0.97
N GLY A 73 0.23 5.93 0.19
CA GLY A 73 0.82 5.67 -1.12
C GLY A 73 2.12 4.87 -1.08
N SER A 74 2.40 4.15 -2.19
CA SER A 74 3.57 3.26 -2.32
C SER A 74 4.89 3.99 -2.10
N GLY A 75 5.05 5.20 -2.64
CA GLY A 75 6.27 6.00 -2.44
C GLY A 75 6.49 6.37 -0.98
N THR A 76 5.43 6.69 -0.24
CA THR A 76 5.52 6.98 1.20
C THR A 76 5.92 5.74 2.01
N GLY A 77 5.38 4.55 1.65
CA GLY A 77 5.75 3.28 2.29
C GLY A 77 7.23 2.95 2.06
N ILE A 78 7.67 2.99 0.81
CA ILE A 78 9.06 2.72 0.42
C ILE A 78 10.03 3.69 1.13
N ALA A 79 9.73 4.99 1.12
CA ALA A 79 10.54 5.97 1.84
C ALA A 79 10.57 5.70 3.37
N SER A 80 9.45 5.27 3.95
CA SER A 80 9.40 4.90 5.37
C SER A 80 10.26 3.67 5.68
N LEU A 81 10.29 2.67 4.77
CA LEU A 81 11.14 1.49 4.88
C LEU A 81 12.63 1.87 4.80
N ILE A 82 13.01 2.69 3.81
CA ILE A 82 14.38 3.19 3.63
C ILE A 82 14.87 3.96 4.87
N ASN A 83 13.98 4.72 5.51
CA ASN A 83 14.29 5.48 6.72
C ASN A 83 14.18 4.65 8.02
N GLY A 84 13.90 3.36 7.94
CA GLY A 84 13.80 2.45 9.10
C GLY A 84 12.66 2.78 10.06
N THR A 85 11.58 3.41 9.58
CA THR A 85 10.42 3.78 10.40
C THR A 85 9.26 2.79 10.31
N VAL A 86 9.37 1.81 9.43
CA VAL A 86 8.43 0.68 9.29
C VAL A 86 9.18 -0.61 9.01
N ASP A 87 8.54 -1.73 9.29
CA ASP A 87 9.11 -3.08 9.07
C ASP A 87 8.78 -3.59 7.66
N MET A 88 7.64 -3.18 7.12
CA MET A 88 7.10 -3.62 5.84
C MET A 88 6.54 -2.44 5.06
N ALA A 89 6.80 -2.39 3.75
CA ALA A 89 6.22 -1.38 2.86
C ALA A 89 5.33 -2.03 1.80
N ASN A 90 4.03 -1.70 1.82
CA ASN A 90 3.10 -2.10 0.76
C ASN A 90 3.29 -1.23 -0.49
N ALA A 91 3.38 -1.85 -1.65
CA ALA A 91 3.52 -1.14 -2.91
C ALA A 91 2.67 -1.77 -4.02
N SER A 92 2.07 -0.92 -4.83
CA SER A 92 1.27 -1.28 -6.01
C SER A 92 1.98 -0.93 -7.31
N ARG A 93 3.29 -0.88 -7.26
CA ARG A 93 4.26 -0.81 -8.34
C ARG A 93 5.60 -1.36 -7.86
N PRO A 94 6.51 -1.74 -8.74
CA PRO A 94 7.89 -2.02 -8.37
C PRO A 94 8.57 -0.81 -7.70
N ILE A 95 9.58 -1.08 -6.87
CA ILE A 95 10.49 -0.04 -6.36
C ILE A 95 11.25 0.57 -7.54
N LYS A 96 11.38 1.89 -7.57
CA LYS A 96 12.09 2.61 -8.64
C LYS A 96 13.61 2.51 -8.46
N ASP A 97 14.34 2.68 -9.55
CA ASP A 97 15.82 2.66 -9.52
C ASP A 97 16.39 3.73 -8.58
N GLU A 98 15.79 4.94 -8.57
CA GLU A 98 16.22 6.01 -7.65
C GLU A 98 15.92 5.69 -6.19
N GLU A 99 14.78 5.02 -5.89
CA GLU A 99 14.43 4.59 -4.53
C GLU A 99 15.36 3.45 -4.07
N ARG A 100 15.71 2.54 -4.98
CA ARG A 100 16.68 1.46 -4.70
C ARG A 100 18.08 2.02 -4.44
N ALA A 101 18.53 2.99 -5.25
CA ALA A 101 19.82 3.65 -5.04
C ALA A 101 19.86 4.42 -3.71
N GLU A 102 18.76 5.07 -3.31
CA GLU A 102 18.65 5.73 -2.01
C GLU A 102 18.71 4.72 -0.85
N ALA A 103 18.02 3.57 -0.99
CA ALA A 103 18.05 2.49 -0.02
C ALA A 103 19.50 1.98 0.18
N GLU A 104 20.20 1.68 -0.90
CA GLU A 104 21.60 1.23 -0.87
C GLU A 104 22.50 2.25 -0.20
N ALA A 105 22.34 3.55 -0.51
CA ALA A 105 23.11 4.63 0.12
C ALA A 105 22.88 4.72 1.63
N ASN A 106 21.68 4.32 2.11
CA ASN A 106 21.33 4.24 3.53
C ASN A 106 21.68 2.89 4.17
N GLY A 107 22.29 1.96 3.43
CA GLY A 107 22.62 0.61 3.91
C GLY A 107 21.39 -0.30 4.08
N VAL A 108 20.31 0.00 3.40
CA VAL A 108 19.07 -0.78 3.36
C VAL A 108 19.04 -1.61 2.08
N GLU A 109 18.79 -2.91 2.19
CA GLU A 109 18.57 -3.82 1.07
C GLU A 109 17.07 -4.14 0.99
N PRO A 110 16.31 -3.50 0.07
CA PRO A 110 14.88 -3.81 -0.08
C PRO A 110 14.70 -5.17 -0.76
N VAL A 111 14.06 -6.11 -0.07
CA VAL A 111 13.66 -7.40 -0.63
C VAL A 111 12.19 -7.34 -1.02
N GLU A 112 11.91 -7.77 -2.25
CA GLU A 112 10.59 -7.74 -2.88
C GLU A 112 9.86 -9.06 -2.67
N HIS A 113 8.62 -8.97 -2.20
CA HIS A 113 7.71 -10.11 -2.08
C HIS A 113 6.43 -9.80 -2.85
N VAL A 114 6.18 -10.56 -3.92
CA VAL A 114 4.89 -10.52 -4.62
C VAL A 114 3.85 -11.19 -3.73
N VAL A 115 2.74 -10.50 -3.47
CA VAL A 115 1.71 -10.97 -2.52
C VAL A 115 0.32 -11.12 -3.16
N ALA A 116 0.07 -10.47 -4.28
CA ALA A 116 -1.18 -10.58 -5.05
C ALA A 116 -0.99 -9.97 -6.44
N GLY A 117 -1.94 -10.20 -7.34
CA GLY A 117 -2.13 -9.42 -8.55
C GLY A 117 -3.29 -8.43 -8.41
N ASP A 118 -3.34 -7.44 -9.30
CA ASP A 118 -4.40 -6.42 -9.35
C ASP A 118 -4.71 -6.05 -10.80
N ALA A 119 -5.96 -5.72 -11.09
CA ALA A 119 -6.38 -5.08 -12.34
C ALA A 119 -6.73 -3.62 -12.07
N ILE A 120 -6.28 -2.71 -12.91
CA ILE A 120 -6.71 -1.32 -12.86
C ILE A 120 -8.00 -1.17 -13.67
N ALA A 121 -9.12 -1.06 -12.97
CA ALA A 121 -10.42 -0.82 -13.57
C ALA A 121 -10.57 0.65 -13.95
N ILE A 122 -11.08 0.91 -15.14
CA ILE A 122 -11.53 2.24 -15.55
C ILE A 122 -12.97 2.41 -15.11
N VAL A 123 -13.21 3.38 -14.24
CA VAL A 123 -14.51 3.57 -13.58
C VAL A 123 -15.16 4.90 -13.98
N VAL A 124 -16.45 4.84 -14.23
CA VAL A 124 -17.29 6.01 -14.56
C VAL A 124 -18.61 5.91 -13.83
N HIS A 125 -19.37 7.01 -13.85
CA HIS A 125 -20.74 7.03 -13.31
C HIS A 125 -21.64 6.04 -14.07
N PRO A 126 -22.57 5.32 -13.42
CA PRO A 126 -23.44 4.33 -14.06
C PRO A 126 -24.25 4.83 -15.24
N SER A 127 -24.56 6.13 -15.29
CA SER A 127 -25.30 6.72 -16.43
C SER A 127 -24.42 7.03 -17.67
N ASN A 128 -23.11 6.82 -17.61
CA ASN A 128 -22.24 7.05 -18.75
C ASN A 128 -22.50 5.97 -19.83
N PRO A 129 -22.82 6.37 -21.09
CA PRO A 129 -23.15 5.40 -22.13
C PRO A 129 -21.93 4.69 -22.75
N VAL A 130 -20.71 5.13 -22.46
CA VAL A 130 -19.48 4.53 -23.03
C VAL A 130 -19.22 3.18 -22.40
N ASP A 131 -19.07 2.14 -23.22
CA ASP A 131 -18.86 0.74 -22.75
C ASP A 131 -17.41 0.28 -22.88
N GLY A 132 -16.63 0.90 -23.77
CA GLY A 132 -15.24 0.50 -24.01
C GLY A 132 -14.36 1.66 -24.45
N LEU A 133 -13.10 1.62 -24.02
CA LEU A 133 -12.04 2.56 -24.45
C LEU A 133 -10.76 1.79 -24.76
N THR A 134 -10.03 2.26 -25.77
CA THR A 134 -8.68 1.73 -26.03
C THR A 134 -7.63 2.42 -25.16
N ILE A 135 -6.48 1.79 -24.96
CA ILE A 135 -5.34 2.42 -24.25
C ILE A 135 -4.95 3.76 -24.90
N PRO A 136 -4.84 3.92 -26.24
CA PRO A 136 -4.61 5.23 -26.85
C PRO A 136 -5.71 6.27 -26.56
N GLN A 137 -6.99 5.86 -26.47
CA GLN A 137 -8.06 6.78 -26.08
C GLN A 137 -7.94 7.20 -24.62
N LEU A 138 -7.64 6.26 -23.72
CA LEU A 138 -7.37 6.57 -22.32
C LEU A 138 -6.17 7.52 -22.16
N SER A 139 -5.08 7.27 -22.90
CA SER A 139 -3.93 8.18 -22.95
C SER A 139 -4.34 9.59 -23.38
N ALA A 140 -5.11 9.71 -24.47
CA ALA A 140 -5.59 10.99 -24.98
C ALA A 140 -6.56 11.71 -24.01
N ILE A 141 -7.40 10.95 -23.30
CA ILE A 141 -8.30 11.49 -22.25
C ILE A 141 -7.48 12.03 -21.08
N PHE A 142 -6.64 11.20 -20.47
CA PHE A 142 -5.91 11.59 -19.27
C PHE A 142 -4.79 12.60 -19.51
N SER A 143 -4.28 12.72 -20.74
CA SER A 143 -3.38 13.82 -21.13
C SER A 143 -4.11 15.12 -21.53
N GLY A 144 -5.45 15.12 -21.58
CA GLY A 144 -6.26 16.29 -21.91
C GLY A 144 -6.38 16.58 -23.40
N GLN A 145 -6.03 15.65 -24.29
CA GLN A 145 -6.24 15.79 -25.73
C GLN A 145 -7.70 15.54 -26.11
N ILE A 146 -8.38 14.62 -25.41
CA ILE A 146 -9.82 14.39 -25.48
C ILE A 146 -10.43 14.94 -24.20
N THR A 147 -11.35 15.92 -24.35
CA THR A 147 -11.94 16.63 -23.21
C THR A 147 -13.46 16.54 -23.13
N ASN A 148 -14.08 15.91 -24.10
CA ASN A 148 -15.52 15.76 -24.18
C ASN A 148 -15.92 14.31 -24.47
N TRP A 149 -16.87 13.79 -23.71
CA TRP A 149 -17.33 12.40 -23.85
C TRP A 149 -17.84 12.05 -25.26
N ARG A 150 -18.39 13.04 -26.01
CA ARG A 150 -18.85 12.83 -27.41
C ARG A 150 -17.73 12.34 -28.33
N GLU A 151 -16.48 12.67 -28.05
CA GLU A 151 -15.32 12.30 -28.88
C GLU A 151 -15.01 10.79 -28.81
N VAL A 152 -15.55 10.13 -27.79
CA VAL A 152 -15.41 8.69 -27.56
C VAL A 152 -16.75 7.95 -27.53
N GLY A 153 -17.80 8.54 -28.16
CA GLY A 153 -19.12 7.91 -28.29
C GLY A 153 -20.08 8.16 -27.16
N GLY A 154 -19.73 9.02 -26.22
CA GLY A 154 -20.59 9.45 -25.12
C GLY A 154 -21.46 10.66 -25.44
N GLU A 155 -22.06 11.23 -24.41
CA GLU A 155 -22.87 12.45 -24.53
C GLU A 155 -22.00 13.70 -24.71
N ASN A 156 -22.60 14.80 -25.19
CA ASN A 156 -21.89 16.07 -25.30
C ASN A 156 -21.73 16.75 -23.94
N ARG A 157 -20.79 16.23 -23.14
CA ARG A 157 -20.45 16.72 -21.79
C ARG A 157 -18.93 16.73 -21.60
N PRO A 158 -18.38 17.68 -20.80
CA PRO A 158 -16.97 17.68 -20.50
C PRO A 158 -16.58 16.42 -19.70
N ILE A 159 -15.33 15.99 -19.84
CA ILE A 159 -14.76 14.92 -19.04
C ILE A 159 -14.12 15.54 -17.80
N VAL A 160 -14.42 15.03 -16.61
CA VAL A 160 -13.75 15.36 -15.35
C VAL A 160 -12.76 14.23 -15.02
N LEU A 161 -11.47 14.57 -15.01
CA LEU A 161 -10.39 13.61 -14.82
C LEU A 161 -10.08 13.42 -13.34
N LEU A 162 -10.12 12.19 -12.88
CA LEU A 162 -9.73 11.81 -11.51
C LEU A 162 -8.48 10.93 -11.55
N SER A 163 -7.48 11.32 -10.81
CA SER A 163 -6.25 10.54 -10.61
C SER A 163 -5.93 10.46 -9.12
N ARG A 164 -4.93 9.68 -8.78
CA ARG A 164 -4.36 9.61 -7.45
C ARG A 164 -3.25 10.65 -7.29
N GLU A 165 -2.89 10.97 -6.06
CA GLU A 165 -1.71 11.78 -5.76
C GLU A 165 -0.42 11.13 -6.29
N SER A 166 0.61 11.92 -6.55
CA SER A 166 1.86 11.48 -7.22
C SER A 166 2.70 10.47 -6.42
N ASN A 167 2.51 10.38 -5.10
CA ASN A 167 3.10 9.37 -4.23
C ASN A 167 2.37 7.99 -4.31
N SER A 168 1.20 7.94 -4.97
CA SER A 168 0.46 6.70 -5.19
C SER A 168 1.16 5.84 -6.25
N GLY A 169 1.37 4.54 -5.92
CA GLY A 169 1.85 3.57 -6.90
C GLY A 169 0.90 3.41 -8.08
N THR A 170 -0.41 3.54 -7.86
CA THR A 170 -1.41 3.46 -8.92
C THR A 170 -1.31 4.65 -9.88
N HIS A 171 -1.04 5.86 -9.36
CA HIS A 171 -0.78 7.03 -10.20
C HIS A 171 0.45 6.80 -11.11
N VAL A 172 1.55 6.35 -10.53
CA VAL A 172 2.80 6.12 -11.29
C VAL A 172 2.59 5.02 -12.34
N PHE A 173 2.01 3.89 -11.95
CA PHE A 173 1.73 2.78 -12.86
C PHE A 173 0.82 3.23 -14.02
N PHE A 174 -0.27 3.94 -13.73
CA PHE A 174 -1.19 4.39 -14.77
C PHE A 174 -0.56 5.43 -15.70
N LEU A 175 0.30 6.32 -15.17
CA LEU A 175 1.07 7.25 -15.98
C LEU A 175 1.99 6.53 -16.96
N GLU A 176 2.69 5.51 -16.50
CA GLU A 176 3.68 4.80 -17.30
C GLU A 176 3.00 3.88 -18.33
N GLU A 177 2.06 3.04 -17.89
CA GLU A 177 1.48 1.99 -18.72
C GLU A 177 0.34 2.49 -19.61
N VAL A 178 -0.45 3.48 -19.16
CA VAL A 178 -1.62 3.94 -19.90
C VAL A 178 -1.38 5.29 -20.55
N VAL A 179 -0.97 6.32 -19.82
CA VAL A 179 -0.77 7.65 -20.38
C VAL A 179 0.41 7.67 -21.34
N ARG A 180 1.51 7.02 -20.99
CA ARG A 180 2.72 6.88 -21.82
C ARG A 180 2.76 5.59 -22.62
N GLN A 181 1.72 4.76 -22.53
CA GLN A 181 1.58 3.51 -23.27
C GLN A 181 2.81 2.59 -23.16
N GLY A 182 3.41 2.47 -21.97
CA GLY A 182 4.59 1.65 -21.68
C GLY A 182 5.91 2.21 -22.24
N SER A 183 5.92 3.40 -22.85
CA SER A 183 7.13 3.99 -23.42
C SER A 183 7.92 4.79 -22.37
N SER A 184 9.13 4.35 -22.03
CA SER A 184 10.04 5.08 -21.14
C SER A 184 10.58 6.40 -21.73
N GLU A 185 10.54 6.54 -23.06
CA GLU A 185 10.95 7.75 -23.75
C GLU A 185 9.86 8.82 -23.80
N ASP A 186 8.59 8.42 -23.69
CA ASP A 186 7.47 9.34 -23.66
C ASP A 186 7.45 10.12 -22.32
N LYS A 187 7.35 11.44 -22.44
CA LYS A 187 7.30 12.36 -21.28
C LYS A 187 5.94 12.98 -21.08
N THR A 188 4.90 12.43 -21.73
CA THR A 188 3.52 12.85 -21.54
C THR A 188 3.14 12.77 -20.06
N LEU A 189 2.45 13.78 -19.59
CA LEU A 189 1.94 13.90 -18.23
C LEU A 189 0.41 13.88 -18.23
N PHE A 190 -0.16 13.66 -17.06
CA PHE A 190 -1.58 13.93 -16.86
C PHE A 190 -1.91 15.39 -17.20
N SER A 191 -3.12 15.62 -17.69
CA SER A 191 -3.66 16.96 -17.86
C SER A 191 -3.55 17.77 -16.56
N PRO A 192 -3.17 19.05 -16.61
CA PRO A 192 -3.15 19.92 -15.43
C PRO A 192 -4.54 20.10 -14.79
N ASP A 193 -5.61 19.80 -15.53
CA ASP A 193 -7.00 19.85 -15.01
C ASP A 193 -7.40 18.58 -14.24
N THR A 194 -6.49 17.62 -14.10
CA THR A 194 -6.76 16.37 -13.38
C THR A 194 -6.88 16.62 -11.87
N LEU A 195 -7.99 16.17 -11.30
CA LEU A 195 -8.22 16.23 -9.85
C LEU A 195 -7.47 15.07 -9.17
N LEU A 196 -6.59 15.38 -8.23
CA LEU A 196 -5.80 14.41 -7.51
C LEU A 196 -6.51 13.98 -6.22
N MET A 197 -6.87 12.71 -6.14
CA MET A 197 -7.60 12.12 -5.02
C MET A 197 -6.62 11.45 -4.04
N PRO A 198 -6.79 11.65 -2.73
CA PRO A 198 -5.85 11.15 -1.73
C PRO A 198 -5.92 9.61 -1.56
N SER A 199 -7.05 8.99 -1.88
CA SER A 199 -7.27 7.56 -1.68
C SER A 199 -8.04 6.91 -2.82
N SER A 200 -8.01 5.58 -2.90
CA SER A 200 -8.84 4.78 -3.79
C SER A 200 -10.33 5.01 -3.53
N GLU A 201 -10.74 5.01 -2.26
CA GLU A 201 -12.13 5.33 -1.90
C GLU A 201 -12.56 6.72 -2.39
N GLY A 202 -11.65 7.71 -2.40
CA GLY A 202 -11.92 9.05 -2.93
C GLY A 202 -12.30 9.03 -4.42
N ILE A 203 -11.62 8.23 -5.25
CA ILE A 203 -12.00 8.00 -6.65
C ILE A 203 -13.41 7.42 -6.73
N SER A 204 -13.65 6.34 -5.98
CA SER A 204 -14.93 5.63 -5.98
C SER A 204 -16.10 6.54 -5.59
N VAL A 205 -15.95 7.37 -4.55
CA VAL A 205 -16.98 8.31 -4.10
C VAL A 205 -17.29 9.36 -5.17
N GLU A 206 -16.25 9.97 -5.76
CA GLU A 206 -16.43 11.03 -6.76
C GLU A 206 -17.08 10.49 -8.04
N VAL A 207 -16.67 9.33 -8.52
CA VAL A 207 -17.25 8.69 -9.72
C VAL A 207 -18.75 8.41 -9.55
N ARG A 208 -19.19 7.99 -8.37
CA ARG A 208 -20.60 7.71 -8.07
C ARG A 208 -21.47 8.96 -8.06
N GLN A 209 -20.89 10.12 -7.78
CA GLN A 209 -21.63 11.39 -7.63
C GLN A 209 -21.53 12.29 -8.85
N ASN A 210 -20.54 12.07 -9.72
CA ASN A 210 -20.24 12.95 -10.84
C ASN A 210 -20.42 12.24 -12.20
N PRO A 211 -21.54 12.51 -12.91
CA PRO A 211 -21.81 11.87 -14.21
C PRO A 211 -20.79 12.19 -15.32
N ASN A 212 -19.92 13.18 -15.09
CA ASN A 212 -18.89 13.57 -16.03
C ASN A 212 -17.53 12.94 -15.73
N ALA A 213 -17.38 12.31 -14.56
CA ALA A 213 -16.09 11.78 -14.10
C ALA A 213 -15.66 10.52 -14.83
N ILE A 214 -14.35 10.42 -15.02
CA ILE A 214 -13.63 9.21 -15.29
C ILE A 214 -12.48 9.08 -14.27
N GLY A 215 -12.34 7.89 -13.71
CA GLY A 215 -11.25 7.55 -12.80
C GLY A 215 -10.72 6.17 -13.09
N TYR A 216 -9.72 5.78 -12.33
CA TYR A 216 -9.17 4.43 -12.37
C TYR A 216 -8.82 3.99 -10.95
N ASP A 217 -9.04 2.70 -10.67
CA ASP A 217 -8.77 2.14 -9.34
C ASP A 217 -8.46 0.65 -9.41
N GLY A 218 -7.88 0.10 -8.35
CA GLY A 218 -7.72 -1.35 -8.22
C GLY A 218 -9.08 -2.05 -8.18
N LEU A 219 -9.13 -3.26 -8.77
CA LEU A 219 -10.37 -4.04 -8.91
C LEU A 219 -11.07 -4.27 -7.58
N GLY A 220 -10.32 -4.41 -6.48
CA GLY A 220 -10.86 -4.56 -5.12
C GLY A 220 -11.63 -3.35 -4.57
N TYR A 221 -11.63 -2.21 -5.26
CA TYR A 221 -12.39 -1.00 -4.89
C TYR A 221 -13.62 -0.78 -5.77
N VAL A 222 -13.82 -1.63 -6.79
CA VAL A 222 -15.00 -1.53 -7.67
C VAL A 222 -16.24 -2.00 -6.93
N THR A 223 -17.27 -1.15 -6.94
CA THR A 223 -18.57 -1.44 -6.32
C THR A 223 -19.68 -1.50 -7.35
N ALA A 224 -20.79 -2.16 -7.01
CA ALA A 224 -21.92 -2.37 -7.94
C ALA A 224 -22.63 -1.07 -8.40
N ASP A 225 -22.39 0.04 -7.74
CA ASP A 225 -22.91 1.37 -8.04
C ASP A 225 -21.96 2.24 -8.88
N GLN A 226 -20.92 1.61 -9.45
CA GLN A 226 -20.03 2.17 -10.47
C GLN A 226 -20.19 1.42 -11.79
N LYS A 227 -19.88 2.08 -12.90
CA LYS A 227 -19.73 1.41 -14.19
C LYS A 227 -18.27 1.22 -14.52
N VAL A 228 -17.88 -0.01 -14.81
CA VAL A 228 -16.55 -0.36 -15.31
C VAL A 228 -16.58 -0.34 -16.84
N ILE A 229 -15.59 0.33 -17.44
CA ILE A 229 -15.41 0.38 -18.89
C ILE A 229 -14.47 -0.76 -19.30
N ALA A 230 -14.83 -1.50 -20.34
CA ALA A 230 -13.95 -2.50 -20.95
C ALA A 230 -12.78 -1.82 -21.68
N VAL A 231 -11.61 -2.42 -21.62
CA VAL A 231 -10.39 -1.88 -22.22
C VAL A 231 -9.89 -2.75 -23.34
N ALA A 232 -9.49 -2.12 -24.45
CA ALA A 232 -8.77 -2.79 -25.53
C ALA A 232 -7.36 -2.21 -25.66
N PRO A 233 -6.31 -3.02 -25.92
CA PRO A 233 -4.94 -2.52 -26.14
C PRO A 233 -4.84 -1.50 -27.28
N ALA A 234 -5.50 -1.77 -28.42
CA ALA A 234 -5.51 -0.88 -29.57
C ALA A 234 -6.86 -0.92 -30.32
N ALA A 235 -7.00 -0.07 -31.30
CA ALA A 235 -8.19 -0.07 -32.17
C ALA A 235 -8.28 -1.37 -33.00
N GLY A 236 -9.40 -2.06 -32.87
CA GLY A 236 -9.63 -3.35 -33.52
C GLY A 236 -9.39 -4.58 -32.65
N ASP A 237 -8.75 -4.39 -31.48
CA ASP A 237 -8.60 -5.44 -30.49
C ASP A 237 -9.91 -5.65 -29.70
N PRO A 238 -10.09 -6.82 -29.09
CA PRO A 238 -11.26 -7.08 -28.26
C PRO A 238 -11.27 -6.20 -27.00
N PHE A 239 -12.44 -5.69 -26.65
CA PHE A 239 -12.68 -5.02 -25.38
C PHE A 239 -12.87 -6.05 -24.28
N VAL A 240 -12.05 -5.97 -23.21
CA VAL A 240 -12.04 -6.89 -22.09
C VAL A 240 -12.36 -6.14 -20.81
N LEU A 241 -13.25 -6.68 -19.98
CA LEU A 241 -13.49 -6.20 -18.62
C LEU A 241 -12.45 -6.77 -17.65
N PRO A 242 -12.03 -5.99 -16.65
CA PRO A 242 -11.14 -6.50 -15.61
C PRO A 242 -11.86 -7.57 -14.75
N SER A 243 -11.20 -8.69 -14.55
CA SER A 243 -11.60 -9.74 -13.61
C SER A 243 -10.38 -10.54 -13.18
N VAL A 244 -10.55 -11.37 -12.15
CA VAL A 244 -9.48 -12.30 -11.72
C VAL A 244 -9.08 -13.21 -12.87
N GLU A 245 -10.03 -13.71 -13.63
CA GLU A 245 -9.82 -14.60 -14.78
C GLU A 245 -9.06 -13.90 -15.91
N THR A 246 -9.50 -12.68 -16.29
CA THR A 246 -8.89 -11.95 -17.42
C THR A 246 -7.50 -11.39 -17.09
N VAL A 247 -7.15 -11.25 -15.81
CA VAL A 247 -5.78 -10.97 -15.39
C VAL A 247 -4.93 -12.24 -15.45
N LYS A 248 -5.44 -13.38 -14.93
CA LYS A 248 -4.72 -14.66 -14.93
C LYS A 248 -4.41 -15.20 -16.31
N ASP A 249 -5.33 -15.05 -17.25
CA ASP A 249 -5.14 -15.49 -18.63
C ASP A 249 -4.42 -14.45 -19.52
N GLY A 250 -4.07 -13.27 -18.95
CA GLY A 250 -3.32 -12.21 -19.63
C GLY A 250 -4.12 -11.44 -20.69
N THR A 251 -5.45 -11.57 -20.73
CA THR A 251 -6.30 -10.89 -21.71
C THR A 251 -6.64 -9.45 -21.32
N TYR A 252 -6.61 -9.11 -20.02
CA TYR A 252 -6.82 -7.74 -19.58
C TYR A 252 -5.52 -6.92 -19.60
N ALA A 253 -5.54 -5.79 -20.31
CA ALA A 253 -4.33 -5.05 -20.66
C ALA A 253 -3.72 -4.22 -19.51
N ILE A 254 -4.47 -3.88 -18.45
CA ILE A 254 -4.00 -3.02 -17.36
C ILE A 254 -3.95 -3.82 -16.06
N ALA A 255 -3.03 -4.78 -16.00
CA ALA A 255 -2.80 -5.64 -14.85
C ALA A 255 -1.40 -5.41 -14.25
N ARG A 256 -1.25 -5.66 -12.94
CA ARG A 256 0.02 -5.49 -12.22
C ARG A 256 0.12 -6.44 -11.05
N GLU A 257 1.33 -6.57 -10.51
CA GLU A 257 1.58 -7.21 -9.23
C GLU A 257 1.47 -6.22 -8.08
N LEU A 258 1.17 -6.74 -6.90
CA LEU A 258 1.20 -6.05 -5.62
C LEU A 258 2.31 -6.62 -4.76
N TYR A 259 3.04 -5.74 -4.09
CA TYR A 259 4.28 -6.08 -3.41
C TYR A 259 4.24 -5.69 -1.94
N ILE A 260 4.96 -6.46 -1.15
CA ILE A 260 5.45 -6.06 0.16
C ILE A 260 6.97 -6.04 0.11
N TYR A 261 7.57 -4.93 0.53
CA TYR A 261 9.02 -4.80 0.66
C TYR A 261 9.43 -4.92 2.13
N THR A 262 10.54 -5.62 2.38
CA THR A 262 11.18 -5.75 3.69
C THR A 262 12.63 -5.28 3.61
N VAL A 263 13.26 -5.02 4.78
CA VAL A 263 14.70 -4.76 4.86
C VAL A 263 15.41 -6.11 5.00
N GLY A 264 16.13 -6.52 3.96
CA GLY A 264 16.77 -7.83 3.89
C GLY A 264 15.75 -8.98 3.90
N GLU A 265 16.27 -10.21 3.96
CA GLU A 265 15.41 -11.39 4.10
C GLU A 265 14.66 -11.38 5.43
N PRO A 266 13.33 -11.48 5.43
CA PRO A 266 12.52 -11.38 6.63
C PRO A 266 12.80 -12.56 7.56
N GLN A 267 12.74 -12.30 8.87
CA GLN A 267 12.94 -13.30 9.92
C GLN A 267 11.87 -13.18 11.01
N GLY A 268 11.70 -14.25 11.79
CA GLY A 268 10.76 -14.27 12.92
C GLY A 268 9.33 -13.92 12.49
N ALA A 269 8.65 -13.08 13.27
CA ALA A 269 7.23 -12.75 13.06
C ALA A 269 6.92 -12.13 11.69
N ILE A 270 7.85 -11.37 11.10
CA ILE A 270 7.67 -10.79 9.75
C ILE A 270 7.69 -11.91 8.70
N ARG A 271 8.61 -12.86 8.84
CA ARG A 271 8.67 -14.04 7.97
C ARG A 271 7.40 -14.86 8.06
N ASP A 272 7.02 -15.21 9.30
CA ASP A 272 5.82 -16.02 9.56
C ASP A 272 4.56 -15.36 9.01
N TYR A 273 4.45 -14.04 9.12
CA TYR A 273 3.33 -13.28 8.57
C TYR A 273 3.32 -13.26 7.04
N LEU A 274 4.46 -13.05 6.40
CA LEU A 274 4.57 -13.10 4.93
C LEU A 274 4.30 -14.50 4.37
N ASP A 275 4.82 -15.54 5.00
CA ASP A 275 4.57 -16.92 4.60
C ASP A 275 3.06 -17.25 4.74
N TRP A 276 2.38 -16.72 5.78
CA TRP A 276 0.94 -16.86 5.94
C TRP A 276 0.15 -16.06 4.88
N ILE A 277 0.55 -14.81 4.56
CA ILE A 277 -0.06 -14.00 3.48
C ILE A 277 -0.01 -14.75 2.15
N GLN A 278 1.13 -15.35 1.82
CA GLN A 278 1.33 -16.11 0.57
C GLN A 278 0.73 -17.51 0.63
N GLY A 279 0.33 -17.96 1.81
CA GLY A 279 -0.34 -19.24 2.04
C GLY A 279 -1.84 -19.23 1.69
N PRO A 280 -2.49 -20.40 1.79
CA PRO A 280 -3.89 -20.58 1.37
C PRO A 280 -4.88 -19.64 2.06
N GLU A 281 -4.69 -19.36 3.35
CA GLU A 281 -5.57 -18.50 4.15
C GLU A 281 -5.45 -17.02 3.72
N GLY A 282 -4.22 -16.52 3.57
CA GLY A 282 -3.97 -15.15 3.10
C GLY A 282 -4.44 -14.96 1.67
N GLN A 283 -4.27 -15.96 0.80
CA GLN A 283 -4.70 -15.91 -0.60
C GLN A 283 -6.24 -16.10 -0.77
N ALA A 284 -6.92 -16.71 0.20
CA ALA A 284 -8.38 -16.71 0.23
C ALA A 284 -8.94 -15.29 0.43
N ILE A 285 -8.32 -14.49 1.32
CA ILE A 285 -8.68 -13.08 1.54
C ILE A 285 -8.42 -12.23 0.29
N VAL A 286 -7.31 -12.48 -0.42
CA VAL A 286 -7.02 -11.82 -1.71
C VAL A 286 -8.20 -11.98 -2.68
N ARG A 287 -8.68 -13.23 -2.83
CA ARG A 287 -9.80 -13.55 -3.71
C ARG A 287 -11.11 -12.93 -3.25
N GLU A 288 -11.40 -12.98 -1.94
CA GLU A 288 -12.62 -12.44 -1.34
C GLU A 288 -12.75 -10.93 -1.57
N LEU A 289 -11.64 -10.20 -1.49
CA LEU A 289 -11.59 -8.77 -1.72
C LEU A 289 -11.46 -8.38 -3.21
N GLY A 290 -11.56 -9.32 -4.14
CA GLY A 290 -11.57 -9.06 -5.58
C GLY A 290 -10.18 -8.82 -6.20
N PHE A 291 -9.11 -9.06 -5.45
CA PHE A 291 -7.75 -9.09 -5.99
C PHE A 291 -7.43 -10.43 -6.63
N VAL A 292 -6.33 -10.50 -7.36
CA VAL A 292 -5.90 -11.71 -8.07
C VAL A 292 -4.93 -12.51 -7.18
N PRO A 293 -5.33 -13.71 -6.72
CA PRO A 293 -4.47 -14.50 -5.86
C PRO A 293 -3.27 -15.06 -6.64
N LEU A 294 -2.16 -15.26 -5.92
CA LEU A 294 -1.05 -16.10 -6.37
C LEU A 294 -1.57 -17.52 -6.67
N GLU A 295 -0.84 -18.29 -7.46
CA GLU A 295 -1.23 -19.66 -7.79
C GLU A 295 -1.24 -20.60 -6.61
#